data_cabeddc490521f1f75b4e76c3e1ee3da
#
_entry.id   cabeddc490521f1f75b4e76c3e1ee3da
#
_cell.length_a   1.000
_cell.length_b   1.000
_cell.length_c   1.000
_cell.angle_alpha   90.00
_cell.angle_beta   90.00
_cell.angle_gamma   90.00
#
_symmetry.space_group_name_H-M   'P 1'
#
loop_
_entity.id
_entity.type
_entity.pdbx_description
1 polymer ?
#
loop_
_entity_poly.entity_id
_entity_poly.type
_entity_poly.pdbx_seq_one_letter_code
_entity_poly.pdbx_strand_id
1 'polypeptide(L)'
;MNSRLELGIALRYLKSRRSSRLLSLITVIAVGGVTVGVMALVVVLGVMNGLQADLRDKILVANPPLRVLTYGEGLRLDDWRRVLGEVRRVPGVEAAAPFVLTQGGVTAGHDYAEGVVVLGVDPDTGARAVTSLARHFTKGDLRFKTTRADVEGGIALGVRLASKLSAFPGDVVSLVSFIGTKFNPSLGAYVPQFHRYEVTGTFDTGMFEYDNSYVALDRRTAQRFAGLDTAVTGIEVRLADPWKARDFALQLEAQLGYPHRALDWQSQNASLFSALKLEKLAMAVVVFLICVVAAFNVVGTLTMVVRDKTREIGILIAMGLGRASIRRVFLTQGVLIGLTGTSLGVVLGLVVGGMVNRGHWIPIDPSIYFIDHLPVRTQPLDVLLVIGASLVVAALAPLYPSAQAARLDPVAAIRYE
;
A
#
# COMPACT_ATOMS: atom_id res chain seq x y z
N MET A 1 50.77 0.64 -12.80
CA MET A 1 51.09 0.86 -11.38
C MET A 1 50.06 0.07 -10.56
N ASN A 2 50.53 -0.61 -9.49
CA ASN A 2 49.80 -1.73 -8.86
C ASN A 2 48.52 -1.32 -8.13
N SER A 3 47.35 -1.64 -8.68
CA SER A 3 46.03 -1.52 -8.01
C SER A 3 46.00 -2.27 -6.64
N ARG A 4 46.81 -3.31 -6.49
CA ARG A 4 46.98 -4.04 -5.23
C ARG A 4 47.65 -3.21 -4.11
N LEU A 5 48.57 -2.30 -4.47
CA LEU A 5 49.21 -1.42 -3.52
C LEU A 5 48.23 -0.33 -3.03
N GLU A 6 47.44 0.26 -3.95
CA GLU A 6 46.43 1.29 -3.66
C GLU A 6 45.33 0.72 -2.73
N LEU A 7 44.83 -0.50 -3.04
CA LEU A 7 43.87 -1.22 -2.20
C LEU A 7 44.48 -1.56 -0.80
N GLY A 8 45.76 -2.01 -0.76
CA GLY A 8 46.42 -2.32 0.48
C GLY A 8 46.57 -1.11 1.41
N ILE A 9 46.90 0.07 0.85
CA ILE A 9 46.99 1.32 1.62
C ILE A 9 45.60 1.73 2.12
N ALA A 10 44.53 1.67 1.25
CA ALA A 10 43.17 1.99 1.63
C ALA A 10 42.67 1.11 2.78
N LEU A 11 42.85 -0.20 2.70
CA LEU A 11 42.49 -1.14 3.77
C LEU A 11 43.29 -0.91 5.06
N ARG A 12 44.58 -0.57 4.95
CA ARG A 12 45.41 -0.29 6.11
C ARG A 12 44.96 0.99 6.83
N TYR A 13 44.52 2.01 6.09
CA TYR A 13 43.96 3.23 6.68
C TYR A 13 42.64 2.98 7.39
N LEU A 14 41.80 2.10 6.87
CA LEU A 14 40.55 1.69 7.54
C LEU A 14 40.80 0.84 8.80
N LYS A 15 41.87 0.00 8.81
CA LYS A 15 42.16 -0.99 9.88
C LYS A 15 43.20 -0.52 10.91
N SER A 16 43.75 0.69 10.77
CA SER A 16 44.85 1.16 11.60
C SER A 16 44.45 1.32 13.07
N ARG A 17 44.85 0.32 13.89
CA ARG A 17 44.63 0.28 15.36
C ARG A 17 45.67 1.07 16.18
N ARG A 18 46.79 1.51 15.58
CA ARG A 18 47.95 1.99 16.35
C ARG A 18 48.12 3.52 16.45
N SER A 19 47.42 4.35 15.65
CA SER A 19 47.76 5.79 15.59
C SER A 19 46.81 6.72 16.34
N SER A 20 45.50 6.42 16.46
CA SER A 20 44.63 7.09 17.43
C SER A 20 43.28 6.35 17.54
N ARG A 21 42.72 6.26 18.75
CA ARG A 21 41.37 5.76 19.02
C ARG A 21 40.31 6.58 18.22
N LEU A 22 40.63 7.84 17.92
CA LEU A 22 39.78 8.76 17.18
C LEU A 22 39.55 8.32 15.72
N LEU A 23 40.59 7.85 14.99
CA LEU A 23 40.44 7.40 13.60
C LEU A 23 39.55 6.16 13.46
N SER A 24 39.69 5.21 14.41
CA SER A 24 38.81 4.04 14.45
C SER A 24 37.37 4.45 14.70
N LEU A 25 37.11 5.41 15.60
CA LEU A 25 35.79 5.94 15.90
C LEU A 25 35.16 6.62 14.66
N ILE A 26 35.93 7.45 13.96
CA ILE A 26 35.49 8.16 12.75
C ILE A 26 35.07 7.17 11.66
N THR A 27 35.83 6.09 11.45
CA THR A 27 35.49 5.06 10.48
C THR A 27 34.21 4.31 10.88
N VAL A 28 34.04 3.99 12.17
CA VAL A 28 32.83 3.37 12.70
C VAL A 28 31.63 4.29 12.53
N ILE A 29 31.78 5.59 12.79
CA ILE A 29 30.69 6.58 12.55
C ILE A 29 30.33 6.66 11.08
N ALA A 30 31.33 6.65 10.18
CA ALA A 30 31.05 6.69 8.73
C ALA A 30 30.29 5.44 8.25
N VAL A 31 30.80 4.25 8.56
CA VAL A 31 30.13 2.99 8.21
C VAL A 31 28.77 2.89 8.88
N GLY A 32 28.71 3.24 10.17
CA GLY A 32 27.45 3.25 10.94
C GLY A 32 26.41 4.18 10.37
N GLY A 33 26.80 5.40 9.98
CA GLY A 33 25.89 6.36 9.35
C GLY A 33 25.29 5.85 8.02
N VAL A 34 26.13 5.26 7.15
CA VAL A 34 25.63 4.62 5.92
C VAL A 34 24.76 3.41 6.24
N THR A 35 25.16 2.58 7.21
CA THR A 35 24.39 1.40 7.64
C THR A 35 22.99 1.78 8.12
N VAL A 36 22.90 2.76 9.02
CA VAL A 36 21.60 3.22 9.56
C VAL A 36 20.76 3.86 8.46
N GLY A 37 21.35 4.67 7.58
CA GLY A 37 20.65 5.26 6.45
C GLY A 37 20.06 4.21 5.51
N VAL A 38 20.85 3.21 5.11
CA VAL A 38 20.39 2.13 4.21
C VAL A 38 19.37 1.24 4.92
N MET A 39 19.59 0.90 6.19
CA MET A 39 18.63 0.15 7.01
C MET A 39 17.28 0.87 7.06
N ALA A 40 17.28 2.16 7.36
CA ALA A 40 16.05 2.96 7.39
C ALA A 40 15.33 2.97 6.05
N LEU A 41 16.05 3.13 4.93
CA LEU A 41 15.47 3.09 3.58
C LEU A 41 14.80 1.75 3.29
N VAL A 42 15.46 0.62 3.59
CA VAL A 42 14.91 -0.72 3.34
C VAL A 42 13.65 -0.96 4.17
N VAL A 43 13.65 -0.57 5.45
CA VAL A 43 12.51 -0.74 6.35
C VAL A 43 11.34 0.15 5.90
N VAL A 44 11.59 1.42 5.65
CA VAL A 44 10.54 2.38 5.27
C VAL A 44 9.88 1.99 3.93
N LEU A 45 10.67 1.64 2.91
CA LEU A 45 10.14 1.15 1.64
C LEU A 45 9.35 -0.16 1.82
N GLY A 46 9.84 -1.06 2.68
CA GLY A 46 9.17 -2.31 3.01
C GLY A 46 7.79 -2.09 3.68
N VAL A 47 7.70 -1.15 4.62
CA VAL A 47 6.45 -0.74 5.26
C VAL A 47 5.47 -0.17 4.24
N MET A 48 5.95 0.76 3.39
CA MET A 48 5.11 1.37 2.36
C MET A 48 4.54 0.35 1.39
N ASN A 49 5.38 -0.53 0.87
CA ASN A 49 4.93 -1.60 -0.03
C ASN A 49 3.96 -2.56 0.67
N GLY A 50 4.21 -2.85 1.95
CA GLY A 50 3.32 -3.67 2.78
C GLY A 50 1.93 -3.04 2.90
N LEU A 51 1.89 -1.77 3.30
CA LEU A 51 0.64 -1.01 3.45
C LEU A 51 -0.14 -0.91 2.14
N GLN A 52 0.52 -0.55 1.04
CA GLN A 52 -0.12 -0.45 -0.28
C GLN A 52 -0.66 -1.80 -0.76
N ALA A 53 0.08 -2.89 -0.52
CA ALA A 53 -0.35 -4.22 -0.90
C ALA A 53 -1.56 -4.70 -0.06
N ASP A 54 -1.53 -4.47 1.24
CA ASP A 54 -2.61 -4.85 2.15
C ASP A 54 -3.91 -4.10 1.84
N LEU A 55 -3.83 -2.77 1.68
CA LEU A 55 -4.98 -1.95 1.28
C LEU A 55 -5.59 -2.44 -0.05
N ARG A 56 -4.75 -2.74 -1.03
CA ARG A 56 -5.20 -3.25 -2.32
C ARG A 56 -5.90 -4.60 -2.19
N ASP A 57 -5.29 -5.54 -1.47
CA ASP A 57 -5.83 -6.88 -1.30
C ASP A 57 -7.19 -6.81 -0.60
N LYS A 58 -7.35 -5.94 0.41
CA LYS A 58 -8.61 -5.71 1.12
C LYS A 58 -9.69 -5.04 0.24
N ILE A 59 -9.32 -4.04 -0.57
CA ILE A 59 -10.28 -3.41 -1.50
C ILE A 59 -10.90 -4.45 -2.43
N LEU A 60 -10.10 -5.38 -2.96
CA LEU A 60 -10.57 -6.42 -3.89
C LEU A 60 -11.38 -7.55 -3.21
N VAL A 61 -11.42 -7.61 -1.88
CA VAL A 61 -12.31 -8.53 -1.14
C VAL A 61 -13.77 -8.15 -1.33
N ALA A 62 -14.08 -6.89 -1.14
CA ALA A 62 -15.46 -6.38 -1.18
C ALA A 62 -15.84 -5.74 -2.53
N ASN A 63 -14.85 -5.27 -3.31
CA ASN A 63 -15.08 -4.69 -4.63
C ASN A 63 -14.61 -5.62 -5.75
N PRO A 64 -15.41 -5.78 -6.81
CA PRO A 64 -14.95 -6.43 -8.01
C PRO A 64 -13.90 -5.57 -8.72
N PRO A 65 -12.98 -6.20 -9.48
CA PRO A 65 -12.00 -5.47 -10.29
C PRO A 65 -12.61 -4.49 -11.28
N LEU A 66 -13.82 -4.76 -11.75
CA LEU A 66 -14.49 -3.96 -12.77
C LEU A 66 -16.00 -3.97 -12.54
N ARG A 67 -16.64 -2.82 -12.75
CA ARG A 67 -18.10 -2.65 -12.77
C ARG A 67 -18.56 -2.03 -14.07
N VAL A 68 -19.61 -2.59 -14.65
CA VAL A 68 -20.33 -2.00 -15.79
C VAL A 68 -21.61 -1.34 -15.27
N LEU A 69 -21.73 -0.06 -15.51
CA LEU A 69 -22.82 0.81 -15.05
C LEU A 69 -23.43 1.54 -16.27
N THR A 70 -24.49 2.31 -16.04
CA THR A 70 -25.05 3.23 -17.04
C THR A 70 -24.69 4.68 -16.70
N TYR A 71 -24.53 5.51 -17.72
CA TYR A 71 -24.58 6.96 -17.55
C TYR A 71 -26.00 7.42 -17.25
N GLY A 72 -26.17 8.38 -16.36
CA GLY A 72 -27.44 9.01 -16.04
C GLY A 72 -27.76 8.98 -14.54
N GLU A 73 -28.87 9.60 -14.20
CA GLU A 73 -29.38 9.62 -12.82
C GLU A 73 -29.96 8.25 -12.45
N GLY A 74 -29.62 7.79 -11.23
CA GLY A 74 -30.23 6.62 -10.62
C GLY A 74 -29.56 5.27 -10.87
N LEU A 75 -28.42 5.19 -11.57
CA LEU A 75 -27.66 3.96 -11.78
C LEU A 75 -28.57 2.75 -12.10
N ARG A 76 -29.37 2.85 -13.16
CA ARG A 76 -30.36 1.85 -13.53
C ARG A 76 -29.98 1.19 -14.86
N LEU A 77 -29.79 -0.12 -14.87
CA LEU A 77 -29.50 -0.94 -16.03
C LEU A 77 -30.68 -1.88 -16.29
N ASP A 78 -31.51 -1.57 -17.25
CA ASP A 78 -32.71 -2.36 -17.57
C ASP A 78 -32.39 -3.58 -18.44
N ASP A 79 -31.49 -3.43 -19.40
CA ASP A 79 -31.08 -4.48 -20.34
C ASP A 79 -29.90 -5.37 -19.84
N TRP A 80 -29.74 -5.44 -18.54
CA TRP A 80 -28.60 -6.11 -17.90
C TRP A 80 -28.36 -7.56 -18.37
N ARG A 81 -29.42 -8.29 -18.80
CA ARG A 81 -29.25 -9.67 -19.26
C ARG A 81 -28.48 -9.73 -20.59
N ARG A 82 -28.74 -8.79 -21.51
CA ARG A 82 -28.02 -8.65 -22.77
C ARG A 82 -26.55 -8.26 -22.47
N VAL A 83 -26.36 -7.21 -21.68
CA VAL A 83 -25.03 -6.71 -21.33
C VAL A 83 -24.22 -7.78 -20.58
N LEU A 84 -24.82 -8.52 -19.65
CA LEU A 84 -24.18 -9.64 -18.96
C LEU A 84 -23.70 -10.73 -19.94
N GLY A 85 -24.52 -11.04 -20.96
CA GLY A 85 -24.18 -12.00 -22.01
C GLY A 85 -22.98 -11.54 -22.85
N GLU A 86 -22.90 -10.26 -23.17
CA GLU A 86 -21.77 -9.65 -23.90
C GLU A 86 -20.51 -9.63 -23.06
N VAL A 87 -20.58 -9.17 -21.82
CA VAL A 87 -19.46 -9.12 -20.88
C VAL A 87 -18.82 -10.51 -20.65
N ARG A 88 -19.66 -11.55 -20.50
CA ARG A 88 -19.18 -12.92 -20.28
C ARG A 88 -18.43 -13.53 -21.47
N ARG A 89 -18.60 -12.96 -22.68
CA ARG A 89 -17.92 -13.43 -23.90
C ARG A 89 -16.54 -12.78 -24.07
N VAL A 90 -16.21 -11.76 -23.29
CA VAL A 90 -14.92 -11.07 -23.41
C VAL A 90 -13.81 -11.97 -22.87
N PRO A 91 -12.79 -12.27 -23.65
CA PRO A 91 -11.64 -13.09 -23.19
C PRO A 91 -10.95 -12.45 -21.99
N GLY A 92 -10.71 -13.22 -20.93
CA GLY A 92 -10.10 -12.74 -19.68
C GLY A 92 -11.12 -12.39 -18.58
N VAL A 93 -12.41 -12.42 -18.86
CA VAL A 93 -13.47 -12.38 -17.86
C VAL A 93 -13.66 -13.77 -17.27
N GLU A 94 -13.40 -13.94 -15.98
CA GLU A 94 -13.61 -15.20 -15.26
C GLU A 94 -15.05 -15.36 -14.78
N ALA A 95 -15.65 -14.28 -14.30
CA ALA A 95 -17.03 -14.27 -13.83
C ALA A 95 -17.64 -12.90 -14.00
N ALA A 96 -18.98 -12.87 -14.23
CA ALA A 96 -19.75 -11.65 -14.21
C ALA A 96 -21.14 -11.93 -13.61
N ALA A 97 -21.63 -11.02 -12.75
CA ALA A 97 -22.90 -11.12 -12.08
C ALA A 97 -23.59 -9.75 -11.99
N PRO A 98 -24.94 -9.70 -12.06
CA PRO A 98 -25.67 -8.47 -11.79
C PRO A 98 -25.65 -8.17 -10.29
N PHE A 99 -25.60 -6.89 -9.94
CA PHE A 99 -25.67 -6.43 -8.56
C PHE A 99 -26.62 -5.25 -8.39
N VAL A 100 -27.08 -5.05 -7.18
CA VAL A 100 -27.83 -3.86 -6.75
C VAL A 100 -27.03 -3.16 -5.67
N LEU A 101 -26.85 -1.86 -5.82
CA LEU A 101 -26.21 -1.01 -4.83
C LEU A 101 -27.09 0.21 -4.57
N THR A 102 -27.48 0.40 -3.32
CA THR A 102 -28.28 1.56 -2.91
C THR A 102 -27.93 1.97 -1.49
N GLN A 103 -28.46 3.09 -1.05
CA GLN A 103 -28.25 3.59 0.31
C GLN A 103 -29.56 3.55 1.09
N GLY A 104 -29.43 3.37 2.40
CA GLY A 104 -30.57 3.38 3.31
C GLY A 104 -30.14 3.64 4.74
N GLY A 105 -31.07 3.55 5.66
CA GLY A 105 -30.78 3.49 7.09
C GLY A 105 -31.08 2.09 7.61
N VAL A 106 -30.40 1.67 8.69
CA VAL A 106 -30.73 0.44 9.42
C VAL A 106 -30.93 0.76 10.89
N THR A 107 -31.93 0.15 11.50
CA THR A 107 -32.20 0.24 12.95
C THR A 107 -32.56 -1.14 13.51
N ALA A 108 -32.07 -1.42 14.70
CA ALA A 108 -32.45 -2.61 15.50
C ALA A 108 -33.41 -2.28 16.65
N GLY A 109 -33.87 -1.02 16.76
CA GLY A 109 -34.78 -0.51 17.78
C GLY A 109 -35.36 0.83 17.39
N HIS A 110 -35.97 1.52 18.36
CA HIS A 110 -36.67 2.77 18.07
C HIS A 110 -35.79 4.03 18.09
N ASP A 111 -34.64 4.00 18.74
CA ASP A 111 -33.90 5.19 19.12
C ASP A 111 -32.59 5.44 18.33
N TYR A 112 -32.15 4.50 17.47
CA TYR A 112 -30.86 4.62 16.79
C TYR A 112 -30.92 4.06 15.37
N ALA A 113 -30.54 4.85 14.41
CA ALA A 113 -30.42 4.45 13.00
C ALA A 113 -29.03 4.78 12.45
N GLU A 114 -28.44 3.83 11.76
CA GLU A 114 -27.17 3.99 11.06
C GLU A 114 -27.39 4.07 9.55
N GLY A 115 -26.64 4.97 8.89
CA GLY A 115 -26.59 5.01 7.44
C GLY A 115 -25.82 3.81 6.88
N VAL A 116 -26.42 3.10 5.93
CA VAL A 116 -25.83 1.89 5.36
C VAL A 116 -25.87 1.88 3.84
N VAL A 117 -24.91 1.16 3.26
CA VAL A 117 -24.89 0.78 1.85
C VAL A 117 -25.47 -0.62 1.73
N VAL A 118 -26.56 -0.73 0.97
CA VAL A 118 -27.26 -2.00 0.72
C VAL A 118 -26.73 -2.63 -0.56
N LEU A 119 -26.10 -3.80 -0.43
CA LEU A 119 -25.56 -4.60 -1.52
C LEU A 119 -26.48 -5.79 -1.80
N GLY A 120 -27.11 -5.80 -2.97
CA GLY A 120 -27.89 -6.93 -3.46
C GLY A 120 -27.02 -7.88 -4.28
N VAL A 121 -26.86 -9.10 -3.81
CA VAL A 121 -26.04 -10.14 -4.45
C VAL A 121 -26.87 -11.36 -4.81
N ASP A 122 -26.42 -12.13 -5.79
CA ASP A 122 -27.05 -13.39 -6.18
C ASP A 122 -26.46 -14.53 -5.32
N PRO A 123 -27.28 -15.22 -4.49
CA PRO A 123 -26.79 -16.26 -3.58
C PRO A 123 -26.25 -17.51 -4.30
N ASP A 124 -26.72 -17.79 -5.51
CA ASP A 124 -26.44 -19.03 -6.25
C ASP A 124 -25.20 -18.96 -7.15
N THR A 125 -24.34 -17.96 -7.00
CA THR A 125 -23.23 -17.79 -7.92
C THR A 125 -22.07 -18.80 -7.74
N GLY A 126 -21.95 -19.48 -6.60
CA GLY A 126 -20.97 -20.55 -6.36
C GLY A 126 -19.57 -20.22 -6.90
N ALA A 127 -19.07 -21.06 -7.82
CA ALA A 127 -17.79 -20.85 -8.50
C ALA A 127 -17.77 -19.59 -9.42
N ARG A 128 -18.93 -19.03 -9.75
CA ARG A 128 -19.09 -17.79 -10.51
C ARG A 128 -19.22 -16.55 -9.62
N ALA A 129 -18.98 -16.68 -8.32
CA ALA A 129 -18.95 -15.53 -7.42
C ALA A 129 -17.90 -14.51 -7.89
N VAL A 130 -18.34 -13.27 -8.07
CA VAL A 130 -17.48 -12.18 -8.55
C VAL A 130 -16.63 -11.63 -7.42
N THR A 131 -17.22 -11.49 -6.23
CA THR A 131 -16.55 -11.03 -5.01
C THR A 131 -16.24 -12.21 -4.10
N SER A 132 -15.28 -12.03 -3.21
CA SER A 132 -14.94 -13.03 -2.20
C SER A 132 -15.79 -12.92 -0.93
N LEU A 133 -16.83 -12.08 -0.91
CA LEU A 133 -17.66 -11.80 0.26
C LEU A 133 -18.18 -13.09 0.93
N ALA A 134 -18.58 -14.09 0.12
CA ALA A 134 -19.05 -15.39 0.63
C ALA A 134 -18.04 -16.12 1.53
N ARG A 135 -16.74 -15.89 1.33
CA ARG A 135 -15.66 -16.51 2.12
C ARG A 135 -15.38 -15.79 3.43
N HIS A 136 -15.93 -14.58 3.58
CA HIS A 136 -15.72 -13.71 4.74
C HIS A 136 -16.88 -13.71 5.72
N PHE A 137 -17.85 -14.64 5.55
CA PHE A 137 -18.89 -14.82 6.54
C PHE A 137 -18.31 -15.43 7.82
N THR A 138 -18.57 -14.77 8.95
CA THR A 138 -18.19 -15.25 10.29
C THR A 138 -19.29 -16.11 10.90
N LYS A 139 -20.56 -15.78 10.59
CA LYS A 139 -21.75 -16.54 10.98
C LYS A 139 -22.76 -16.50 9.85
N GLY A 140 -23.48 -17.60 9.62
CA GLY A 140 -24.47 -17.70 8.55
C GLY A 140 -23.84 -17.84 7.15
N ASP A 141 -24.63 -17.58 6.11
CA ASP A 141 -24.22 -17.70 4.72
C ASP A 141 -24.97 -16.70 3.79
N LEU A 142 -24.59 -16.64 2.51
CA LEU A 142 -25.23 -15.82 1.49
C LEU A 142 -26.63 -16.32 1.05
N ARG A 143 -27.16 -17.42 1.63
CA ARG A 143 -28.45 -17.94 1.17
C ARG A 143 -29.64 -17.17 1.70
N PHE A 144 -29.43 -16.26 2.66
CA PHE A 144 -30.46 -15.38 3.24
C PHE A 144 -31.73 -16.10 3.64
N LYS A 145 -31.65 -17.37 4.06
CA LYS A 145 -32.79 -18.16 4.50
C LYS A 145 -33.32 -17.65 5.84
N THR A 146 -34.58 -17.28 5.84
CA THR A 146 -35.27 -16.81 7.05
C THR A 146 -35.98 -17.95 7.77
N THR A 147 -36.07 -17.82 9.09
CA THR A 147 -36.88 -18.69 9.95
C THR A 147 -38.22 -18.06 10.31
N ARG A 148 -38.40 -16.79 10.02
CA ARG A 148 -39.57 -15.98 10.38
C ARG A 148 -40.45 -15.68 9.16
N ALA A 149 -41.76 -15.70 9.35
CA ALA A 149 -42.75 -15.35 8.32
C ALA A 149 -43.11 -13.86 8.30
N ASP A 150 -42.77 -13.11 9.35
CA ASP A 150 -43.10 -11.69 9.54
C ASP A 150 -42.03 -10.73 8.97
N VAL A 151 -41.08 -11.23 8.19
CA VAL A 151 -39.99 -10.49 7.58
C VAL A 151 -40.00 -10.60 6.04
N GLU A 152 -39.43 -9.61 5.37
CA GLU A 152 -39.38 -9.57 3.91
C GLU A 152 -38.23 -10.42 3.31
N GLY A 153 -37.30 -10.83 4.13
CA GLY A 153 -36.16 -11.66 3.75
C GLY A 153 -35.04 -11.66 4.80
N GLY A 154 -33.95 -12.32 4.47
CA GLY A 154 -32.73 -12.34 5.28
C GLY A 154 -31.79 -11.21 4.90
N ILE A 155 -31.02 -10.76 5.88
CA ILE A 155 -29.97 -9.75 5.74
C ILE A 155 -28.69 -10.23 6.41
N ALA A 156 -27.54 -9.96 5.79
CA ALA A 156 -26.25 -10.09 6.43
C ALA A 156 -25.68 -8.72 6.75
N LEU A 157 -25.11 -8.58 7.93
CA LEU A 157 -24.51 -7.33 8.42
C LEU A 157 -23.00 -7.46 8.50
N GLY A 158 -22.29 -6.36 8.23
CA GLY A 158 -20.87 -6.28 8.60
C GLY A 158 -20.71 -6.47 10.11
N VAL A 159 -19.66 -7.16 10.56
CA VAL A 159 -19.47 -7.56 11.96
C VAL A 159 -19.46 -6.38 12.93
N ARG A 160 -18.91 -5.24 12.50
CA ARG A 160 -18.87 -4.00 13.30
C ARG A 160 -20.23 -3.34 13.39
N LEU A 161 -20.97 -3.31 12.28
CA LEU A 161 -22.34 -2.81 12.24
C LEU A 161 -23.25 -3.67 13.11
N ALA A 162 -23.14 -4.99 13.02
CA ALA A 162 -23.88 -5.92 13.86
C ALA A 162 -23.62 -5.68 15.36
N SER A 163 -22.34 -5.49 15.74
CA SER A 163 -21.96 -5.17 17.11
C SER A 163 -22.51 -3.82 17.57
N LYS A 164 -22.47 -2.80 16.71
CA LYS A 164 -22.94 -1.44 16.97
C LYS A 164 -24.45 -1.38 17.19
N LEU A 165 -25.20 -2.17 16.39
CA LEU A 165 -26.65 -2.30 16.51
C LEU A 165 -27.07 -3.34 17.58
N SER A 166 -26.12 -4.08 18.16
CA SER A 166 -26.39 -5.25 19.02
C SER A 166 -27.33 -6.24 18.35
N ALA A 167 -27.23 -6.40 17.02
CA ALA A 167 -28.10 -7.24 16.20
C ALA A 167 -27.31 -8.44 15.66
N PHE A 168 -27.72 -9.64 16.05
CA PHE A 168 -27.04 -10.90 15.73
C PHE A 168 -27.96 -11.85 14.94
N PRO A 169 -27.43 -12.93 14.36
CA PRO A 169 -28.24 -13.90 13.65
C PRO A 169 -29.45 -14.39 14.46
N GLY A 170 -30.65 -14.27 13.86
CA GLY A 170 -31.97 -14.52 14.48
C GLY A 170 -32.73 -13.26 14.92
N ASP A 171 -32.04 -12.13 15.07
CA ASP A 171 -32.68 -10.85 15.40
C ASP A 171 -33.35 -10.22 14.16
N VAL A 172 -34.26 -9.28 14.39
CA VAL A 172 -34.95 -8.52 13.32
C VAL A 172 -34.44 -7.09 13.31
N VAL A 173 -34.03 -6.64 12.14
CA VAL A 173 -33.65 -5.24 11.88
C VAL A 173 -34.60 -4.62 10.88
N SER A 174 -34.76 -3.30 10.94
CA SER A 174 -35.55 -2.55 9.98
C SER A 174 -34.62 -1.72 9.09
N LEU A 175 -34.69 -1.95 7.77
CA LEU A 175 -34.08 -1.06 6.77
C LEU A 175 -35.04 0.06 6.43
N VAL A 176 -34.51 1.27 6.35
CA VAL A 176 -35.24 2.49 6.04
C VAL A 176 -34.88 2.90 4.63
N SER A 177 -35.86 2.91 3.73
CA SER A 177 -35.72 3.39 2.36
C SER A 177 -36.21 4.82 2.24
N PHE A 178 -35.40 5.65 1.59
CA PHE A 178 -35.81 7.01 1.20
C PHE A 178 -36.41 7.04 -0.22
N ILE A 179 -36.31 5.94 -0.95
CA ILE A 179 -36.87 5.77 -2.28
C ILE A 179 -38.35 5.43 -2.15
N GLY A 180 -39.22 6.12 -2.94
CA GLY A 180 -40.66 5.90 -2.87
C GLY A 180 -41.32 6.42 -1.59
N THR A 181 -40.71 7.40 -0.92
CA THR A 181 -41.29 8.09 0.25
C THR A 181 -42.69 8.61 -0.11
N LYS A 182 -43.69 8.32 0.74
CA LYS A 182 -45.08 8.77 0.56
C LYS A 182 -45.30 10.02 1.39
N PHE A 183 -45.89 11.04 0.77
CA PHE A 183 -46.33 12.21 1.52
C PHE A 183 -47.52 11.82 2.42
N ASN A 184 -47.33 12.01 3.74
CA ASN A 184 -48.40 11.81 4.70
C ASN A 184 -49.08 13.15 5.01
N PRO A 185 -50.32 13.35 4.55
CA PRO A 185 -51.06 14.60 4.75
C PRO A 185 -51.30 14.95 6.21
N SER A 186 -51.39 13.92 7.07
CA SER A 186 -51.64 14.14 8.50
C SER A 186 -50.37 14.60 9.26
N LEU A 187 -49.21 14.29 8.74
CA LEU A 187 -47.90 14.69 9.32
C LEU A 187 -47.28 15.88 8.57
N GLY A 188 -47.82 16.26 7.41
CA GLY A 188 -47.27 17.30 6.56
C GLY A 188 -45.86 17.00 6.04
N ALA A 189 -45.43 15.73 6.04
CA ALA A 189 -44.08 15.31 5.75
C ALA A 189 -44.01 14.04 4.90
N TYR A 190 -42.90 13.83 4.21
CA TYR A 190 -42.61 12.58 3.53
C TYR A 190 -42.17 11.54 4.57
N VAL A 191 -42.83 10.39 4.58
CA VAL A 191 -42.56 9.28 5.49
C VAL A 191 -41.70 8.23 4.78
N PRO A 192 -40.54 7.87 5.32
CA PRO A 192 -39.73 6.82 4.76
C PRO A 192 -40.41 5.44 4.91
N GLN A 193 -40.04 4.49 4.06
CA GLN A 193 -40.55 3.13 4.13
C GLN A 193 -39.64 2.28 5.02
N PHE A 194 -40.27 1.50 5.90
CA PHE A 194 -39.59 0.56 6.79
C PHE A 194 -39.79 -0.86 6.32
N HIS A 195 -38.68 -1.58 6.11
CA HIS A 195 -38.65 -2.96 5.64
C HIS A 195 -37.98 -3.84 6.71
N ARG A 196 -38.67 -4.88 7.16
CA ARG A 196 -38.17 -5.75 8.25
C ARG A 196 -37.44 -6.95 7.67
N TYR A 197 -36.23 -7.19 8.18
CA TYR A 197 -35.37 -8.30 7.76
C TYR A 197 -34.86 -9.08 8.97
N GLU A 198 -34.73 -10.39 8.82
CA GLU A 198 -34.07 -11.25 9.81
C GLU A 198 -32.56 -11.24 9.53
N VAL A 199 -31.75 -11.00 10.55
CA VAL A 199 -30.29 -11.13 10.45
C VAL A 199 -29.94 -12.61 10.28
N THR A 200 -29.49 -13.00 9.09
CA THR A 200 -29.15 -14.38 8.74
C THR A 200 -27.65 -14.66 8.75
N GLY A 201 -26.84 -13.62 8.88
CA GLY A 201 -25.39 -13.78 8.95
C GLY A 201 -24.66 -12.49 9.24
N THR A 202 -23.37 -12.65 9.53
CA THR A 202 -22.42 -11.53 9.66
C THR A 202 -21.17 -11.83 8.86
N PHE A 203 -20.57 -10.80 8.28
CA PHE A 203 -19.34 -10.90 7.51
C PHE A 203 -18.27 -9.95 8.04
N ASP A 204 -16.99 -10.36 7.88
CA ASP A 204 -15.80 -9.60 8.24
C ASP A 204 -14.86 -9.56 7.03
N THR A 205 -14.81 -8.42 6.35
CA THR A 205 -13.95 -8.20 5.17
C THR A 205 -12.53 -7.77 5.56
N GLY A 206 -12.33 -7.42 6.84
CA GLY A 206 -11.11 -6.81 7.34
C GLY A 206 -10.96 -5.33 6.94
N MET A 207 -11.99 -4.73 6.32
CA MET A 207 -12.05 -3.29 6.04
C MET A 207 -13.10 -2.62 6.92
N PHE A 208 -12.67 -1.66 7.73
CA PHE A 208 -13.54 -0.96 8.66
C PHE A 208 -14.81 -0.39 7.99
N GLU A 209 -14.64 0.27 6.84
CA GLU A 209 -15.76 0.92 6.14
C GLU A 209 -16.84 -0.08 5.71
N TYR A 210 -16.43 -1.23 5.16
CA TYR A 210 -17.37 -2.27 4.73
C TYR A 210 -18.02 -2.96 5.93
N ASP A 211 -17.23 -3.29 6.94
CA ASP A 211 -17.72 -4.00 8.12
C ASP A 211 -18.60 -3.13 9.03
N ASN A 212 -18.48 -1.79 8.92
CA ASN A 212 -19.25 -0.83 9.71
C ASN A 212 -20.49 -0.27 8.98
N SER A 213 -20.51 -0.31 7.63
CA SER A 213 -21.53 0.44 6.86
C SER A 213 -22.23 -0.39 5.80
N TYR A 214 -21.82 -1.63 5.52
CA TYR A 214 -22.44 -2.44 4.49
C TYR A 214 -23.37 -3.49 5.07
N VAL A 215 -24.46 -3.70 4.34
CA VAL A 215 -25.40 -4.81 4.54
C VAL A 215 -25.60 -5.54 3.21
N ALA A 216 -25.74 -6.85 3.26
CA ALA A 216 -26.00 -7.67 2.07
C ALA A 216 -27.40 -8.28 2.10
N LEU A 217 -28.07 -8.25 0.97
CA LEU A 217 -29.40 -8.83 0.73
C LEU A 217 -29.35 -9.74 -0.50
N ASP A 218 -30.33 -10.61 -0.63
CA ASP A 218 -30.65 -11.22 -1.92
C ASP A 218 -30.94 -10.14 -2.95
N ARG A 219 -30.45 -10.32 -4.18
CA ARG A 219 -30.56 -9.33 -5.26
C ARG A 219 -32.01 -8.90 -5.52
N ARG A 220 -32.97 -9.85 -5.54
CA ARG A 220 -34.39 -9.53 -5.80
C ARG A 220 -34.98 -8.71 -4.67
N THR A 221 -34.60 -8.99 -3.46
CA THR A 221 -35.01 -8.24 -2.27
C THR A 221 -34.42 -6.83 -2.30
N ALA A 222 -33.14 -6.71 -2.66
CA ALA A 222 -32.49 -5.41 -2.83
C ALA A 222 -33.10 -4.59 -4.00
N GLN A 223 -33.55 -5.24 -5.11
CA GLN A 223 -34.27 -4.58 -6.19
C GLN A 223 -35.58 -3.95 -5.71
N ARG A 224 -36.34 -4.68 -4.91
CA ARG A 224 -37.59 -4.15 -4.31
C ARG A 224 -37.31 -2.98 -3.39
N PHE A 225 -36.34 -3.12 -2.52
CA PHE A 225 -35.90 -2.07 -1.59
C PHE A 225 -35.42 -0.81 -2.32
N ALA A 226 -34.73 -0.96 -3.44
CA ALA A 226 -34.22 0.13 -4.28
C ALA A 226 -35.21 0.67 -5.29
N GLY A 227 -36.43 0.12 -5.39
CA GLY A 227 -37.42 0.54 -6.38
C GLY A 227 -37.00 0.30 -7.83
N LEU A 228 -36.14 -0.69 -8.07
CA LEU A 228 -35.58 -0.99 -9.40
C LEU A 228 -36.43 -1.98 -10.23
N ASP A 229 -37.50 -2.53 -9.69
CA ASP A 229 -38.32 -3.56 -10.31
C ASP A 229 -37.49 -4.77 -10.78
N THR A 230 -37.23 -4.87 -12.08
CA THR A 230 -36.39 -5.93 -12.69
C THR A 230 -35.02 -5.45 -13.13
N ALA A 231 -34.74 -4.14 -13.04
CA ALA A 231 -33.45 -3.56 -13.36
C ALA A 231 -32.42 -3.83 -12.26
N VAL A 232 -31.16 -3.59 -12.55
CA VAL A 232 -30.05 -3.68 -11.60
C VAL A 232 -29.25 -2.39 -11.62
N THR A 233 -28.39 -2.18 -10.62
CA THR A 233 -27.47 -1.05 -10.59
C THR A 233 -26.38 -1.20 -11.66
N GLY A 234 -25.93 -2.44 -11.89
CA GLY A 234 -24.90 -2.73 -12.88
C GLY A 234 -24.46 -4.20 -12.86
N ILE A 235 -23.34 -4.46 -13.50
CA ILE A 235 -22.73 -5.78 -13.58
C ILE A 235 -21.34 -5.72 -12.97
N GLU A 236 -21.08 -6.57 -11.99
CA GLU A 236 -19.78 -6.82 -11.43
C GLU A 236 -19.02 -7.83 -12.27
N VAL A 237 -17.74 -7.60 -12.48
CA VAL A 237 -16.90 -8.43 -13.34
C VAL A 237 -15.63 -8.81 -12.60
N ARG A 238 -15.33 -10.12 -12.52
CA ARG A 238 -14.06 -10.67 -12.04
C ARG A 238 -13.17 -10.96 -13.24
N LEU A 239 -11.94 -10.48 -13.16
CA LEU A 239 -10.90 -10.68 -14.16
C LEU A 239 -9.84 -11.63 -13.65
N ALA A 240 -9.20 -12.38 -14.56
CA ALA A 240 -8.04 -13.21 -14.26
C ALA A 240 -6.87 -12.37 -13.70
N ASP A 241 -6.70 -11.15 -14.23
CA ASP A 241 -5.71 -10.19 -13.76
C ASP A 241 -6.40 -8.85 -13.41
N PRO A 242 -6.59 -8.54 -12.10
CA PRO A 242 -7.21 -7.29 -11.67
C PRO A 242 -6.45 -6.02 -12.11
N TRP A 243 -5.14 -6.15 -12.42
CA TRP A 243 -4.32 -5.02 -12.86
C TRP A 243 -4.65 -4.52 -14.25
N LYS A 244 -5.20 -5.40 -15.09
CA LYS A 244 -5.63 -5.07 -16.44
C LYS A 244 -7.04 -4.50 -16.47
N ALA A 245 -7.69 -4.29 -15.32
CA ALA A 245 -9.08 -3.82 -15.24
C ALA A 245 -9.32 -2.53 -16.00
N ARG A 246 -8.36 -1.61 -16.03
CA ARG A 246 -8.46 -0.35 -16.78
C ARG A 246 -8.51 -0.59 -18.30
N ASP A 247 -7.67 -1.47 -18.82
CA ASP A 247 -7.65 -1.78 -20.26
C ASP A 247 -8.95 -2.50 -20.67
N PHE A 248 -9.42 -3.41 -19.81
CA PHE A 248 -10.72 -4.07 -19.97
C PHE A 248 -11.88 -3.08 -19.88
N ALA A 249 -11.82 -2.07 -19.01
CA ALA A 249 -12.84 -1.04 -18.92
C ALA A 249 -12.98 -0.29 -20.24
N LEU A 250 -11.86 0.19 -20.79
CA LEU A 250 -11.85 0.90 -22.08
C LEU A 250 -12.35 0.02 -23.25
N GLN A 251 -11.97 -1.24 -23.27
CA GLN A 251 -12.42 -2.20 -24.27
C GLN A 251 -13.92 -2.43 -24.18
N LEU A 252 -14.46 -2.64 -22.97
CA LEU A 252 -15.89 -2.86 -22.74
C LEU A 252 -16.73 -1.63 -23.04
N GLU A 253 -16.26 -0.43 -22.69
CA GLU A 253 -16.95 0.83 -23.05
C GLU A 253 -17.04 1.01 -24.57
N ALA A 254 -15.94 0.73 -25.29
CA ALA A 254 -15.92 0.80 -26.75
C ALA A 254 -16.84 -0.24 -27.39
N GLN A 255 -16.97 -1.44 -26.80
CA GLN A 255 -17.79 -2.53 -27.32
C GLN A 255 -19.28 -2.33 -27.03
N LEU A 256 -19.63 -1.92 -25.79
CA LEU A 256 -21.01 -1.77 -25.35
C LEU A 256 -21.63 -0.46 -25.84
N GLY A 257 -20.81 0.57 -26.04
CA GLY A 257 -21.26 1.91 -26.45
C GLY A 257 -22.12 2.62 -25.41
N TYR A 258 -22.56 3.83 -25.76
CA TYR A 258 -23.47 4.60 -24.93
C TYR A 258 -24.84 3.87 -24.79
N PRO A 259 -25.45 3.84 -23.59
CA PRO A 259 -25.15 4.59 -22.38
C PRO A 259 -24.27 3.82 -21.33
N HIS A 260 -23.54 2.79 -21.72
CA HIS A 260 -22.79 1.96 -20.80
C HIS A 260 -21.44 2.59 -20.45
N ARG A 261 -21.02 2.39 -19.20
CA ARG A 261 -19.77 2.86 -18.63
C ARG A 261 -19.11 1.74 -17.85
N ALA A 262 -17.83 1.49 -18.08
CA ALA A 262 -17.07 0.51 -17.31
C ALA A 262 -16.09 1.22 -16.35
N LEU A 263 -16.19 0.92 -15.08
CA LEU A 263 -15.34 1.51 -14.03
C LEU A 263 -14.44 0.45 -13.43
N ASP A 264 -13.14 0.65 -13.56
CA ASP A 264 -12.15 -0.16 -12.87
C ASP A 264 -12.04 0.21 -11.37
N TRP A 265 -11.57 -0.72 -10.55
CA TRP A 265 -11.45 -0.57 -9.10
C TRP A 265 -10.53 0.58 -8.68
N GLN A 266 -9.53 0.95 -9.50
CA GLN A 266 -8.65 2.09 -9.22
C GLN A 266 -9.38 3.41 -9.46
N SER A 267 -10.16 3.51 -10.53
CA SER A 267 -10.99 4.67 -10.83
C SER A 267 -12.11 4.86 -9.81
N GLN A 268 -12.68 3.76 -9.28
CA GLN A 268 -13.67 3.82 -8.20
C GLN A 268 -13.06 4.39 -6.90
N ASN A 269 -11.76 4.16 -6.66
CA ASN A 269 -11.03 4.63 -5.50
C ASN A 269 -10.00 5.71 -5.87
N ALA A 270 -10.33 6.60 -6.82
CA ALA A 270 -9.39 7.56 -7.40
C ALA A 270 -8.72 8.48 -6.37
N SER A 271 -9.46 8.89 -5.32
CA SER A 271 -8.92 9.70 -4.23
C SER A 271 -7.80 8.98 -3.46
N LEU A 272 -8.03 7.71 -3.13
CA LEU A 272 -7.04 6.87 -2.46
C LEU A 272 -5.78 6.68 -3.33
N PHE A 273 -5.96 6.35 -4.63
CA PHE A 273 -4.84 6.18 -5.55
C PHE A 273 -4.08 7.48 -5.82
N SER A 274 -4.76 8.62 -5.81
CA SER A 274 -4.12 9.93 -5.89
C SER A 274 -3.29 10.23 -4.64
N ALA A 275 -3.81 9.90 -3.45
CA ALA A 275 -3.06 10.01 -2.20
C ALA A 275 -1.81 9.11 -2.20
N LEU A 276 -1.93 7.85 -2.64
CA LEU A 276 -0.79 6.92 -2.76
C LEU A 276 0.28 7.41 -3.77
N LYS A 277 -0.12 8.10 -4.85
CA LYS A 277 0.84 8.72 -5.78
C LYS A 277 1.59 9.87 -5.14
N LEU A 278 0.89 10.74 -4.40
CA LEU A 278 1.51 11.85 -3.66
C LEU A 278 2.46 11.33 -2.58
N GLU A 279 2.06 10.28 -1.89
CA GLU A 279 2.87 9.59 -0.90
C GLU A 279 4.17 9.04 -1.49
N LYS A 280 4.12 8.38 -2.68
CA LYS A 280 5.33 7.92 -3.39
C LYS A 280 6.27 9.08 -3.72
N LEU A 281 5.74 10.24 -4.12
CA LEU A 281 6.55 11.42 -4.37
C LEU A 281 7.21 11.93 -3.08
N ALA A 282 6.46 12.01 -1.98
CA ALA A 282 6.99 12.41 -0.67
C ALA A 282 8.10 11.44 -0.21
N MET A 283 7.89 10.13 -0.38
CA MET A 283 8.90 9.12 -0.05
C MET A 283 10.15 9.25 -0.91
N ALA A 284 10.02 9.54 -2.21
CA ALA A 284 11.17 9.80 -3.08
C ALA A 284 12.01 10.99 -2.59
N VAL A 285 11.36 12.05 -2.09
CA VAL A 285 12.04 13.20 -1.47
C VAL A 285 12.76 12.79 -0.18
N VAL A 286 12.11 12.00 0.69
CA VAL A 286 12.74 11.50 1.93
C VAL A 286 13.96 10.63 1.63
N VAL A 287 13.84 9.70 0.68
CA VAL A 287 14.95 8.85 0.19
C VAL A 287 16.10 9.72 -0.31
N PHE A 288 15.80 10.72 -1.13
CA PHE A 288 16.80 11.65 -1.65
C PHE A 288 17.52 12.40 -0.50
N LEU A 289 16.78 12.93 0.48
CA LEU A 289 17.37 13.62 1.63
C LEU A 289 18.27 12.70 2.46
N ILE A 290 17.88 11.44 2.70
CA ILE A 290 18.71 10.46 3.40
C ILE A 290 19.99 10.19 2.61
N CYS A 291 19.92 10.07 1.28
CA CYS A 291 21.10 9.92 0.42
C CYS A 291 22.04 11.13 0.51
N VAL A 292 21.48 12.35 0.55
CA VAL A 292 22.27 13.59 0.72
C VAL A 292 22.98 13.60 2.08
N VAL A 293 22.27 13.26 3.15
CA VAL A 293 22.88 13.16 4.50
C VAL A 293 23.99 12.13 4.53
N ALA A 294 23.78 10.94 3.92
CA ALA A 294 24.80 9.92 3.81
C ALA A 294 26.03 10.42 3.01
N ALA A 295 25.82 11.15 1.93
CA ALA A 295 26.91 11.76 1.15
C ALA A 295 27.72 12.73 2.00
N PHE A 296 27.07 13.65 2.73
CA PHE A 296 27.76 14.58 3.63
C PHE A 296 28.52 13.89 4.75
N ASN A 297 27.98 12.80 5.31
CA ASN A 297 28.66 11.97 6.30
C ASN A 297 29.98 11.40 5.74
N VAL A 298 29.93 10.81 4.53
CA VAL A 298 31.13 10.27 3.85
C VAL A 298 32.14 11.39 3.54
N VAL A 299 31.70 12.53 3.00
CA VAL A 299 32.55 13.68 2.69
C VAL A 299 33.23 14.21 3.96
N GLY A 300 32.47 14.44 5.02
CA GLY A 300 32.97 14.95 6.29
C GLY A 300 34.02 14.03 6.93
N THR A 301 33.68 12.74 6.95
CA THR A 301 34.59 11.70 7.49
C THR A 301 35.89 11.61 6.71
N LEU A 302 35.81 11.53 5.35
CA LEU A 302 37.03 11.44 4.54
C LEU A 302 37.85 12.72 4.58
N THR A 303 37.24 13.90 4.67
CA THR A 303 37.94 15.18 4.83
C THR A 303 38.72 15.19 6.17
N MET A 304 38.11 14.68 7.23
CA MET A 304 38.78 14.57 8.53
C MET A 304 39.93 13.58 8.48
N VAL A 305 39.76 12.42 7.85
CA VAL A 305 40.80 11.42 7.64
C VAL A 305 41.97 12.01 6.82
N VAL A 306 41.69 12.77 5.74
CA VAL A 306 42.71 13.45 4.95
C VAL A 306 43.52 14.43 5.81
N ARG A 307 42.86 15.23 6.65
CA ARG A 307 43.53 16.17 7.55
C ARG A 307 44.44 15.47 8.57
N ASP A 308 43.94 14.43 9.20
CA ASP A 308 44.71 13.65 10.20
C ASP A 308 45.92 12.93 9.56
N LYS A 309 45.78 12.52 8.29
CA LYS A 309 46.82 11.80 7.56
C LYS A 309 47.68 12.72 6.66
N THR A 310 47.59 14.04 6.79
CA THR A 310 48.28 15.00 5.95
C THR A 310 49.80 14.73 5.90
N ARG A 311 50.45 14.48 7.05
CA ARG A 311 51.87 14.18 7.13
C ARG A 311 52.22 12.87 6.43
N GLU A 312 51.44 11.81 6.64
CA GLU A 312 51.69 10.51 6.00
C GLU A 312 51.50 10.62 4.45
N ILE A 313 50.52 11.37 4.01
CA ILE A 313 50.31 11.66 2.57
C ILE A 313 51.49 12.41 2.00
N GLY A 314 51.98 13.43 2.70
CA GLY A 314 53.19 14.18 2.31
C GLY A 314 54.43 13.29 2.13
N ILE A 315 54.66 12.38 3.06
CA ILE A 315 55.75 11.39 2.98
C ILE A 315 55.57 10.48 1.76
N LEU A 316 54.37 9.96 1.50
CA LEU A 316 54.11 9.11 0.35
C LEU A 316 54.34 9.83 -0.97
N ILE A 317 53.96 11.11 -1.06
CA ILE A 317 54.23 11.94 -2.26
C ILE A 317 55.74 12.17 -2.43
N ALA A 318 56.46 12.47 -1.35
CA ALA A 318 57.91 12.66 -1.37
C ALA A 318 58.67 11.38 -1.80
N MET A 319 58.13 10.20 -1.45
CA MET A 319 58.66 8.90 -1.90
C MET A 319 58.27 8.55 -3.36
N GLY A 320 57.61 9.45 -4.09
CA GLY A 320 57.31 9.28 -5.52
C GLY A 320 55.92 8.73 -5.82
N LEU A 321 55.01 8.64 -4.82
CA LEU A 321 53.64 8.23 -5.11
C LEU A 321 52.89 9.35 -5.82
N GLY A 322 52.45 9.08 -7.05
CA GLY A 322 51.79 10.08 -7.90
C GLY A 322 50.42 10.55 -7.35
N ARG A 323 50.04 11.81 -7.62
CA ARG A 323 48.79 12.42 -7.19
C ARG A 323 47.55 11.60 -7.59
N ALA A 324 47.59 10.95 -8.77
CA ALA A 324 46.51 10.08 -9.22
C ALA A 324 46.31 8.84 -8.33
N SER A 325 47.42 8.29 -7.80
CA SER A 325 47.37 7.14 -6.89
C SER A 325 46.83 7.53 -5.50
N ILE A 326 47.19 8.71 -4.99
CA ILE A 326 46.63 9.26 -3.75
C ILE A 326 45.10 9.42 -3.91
N ARG A 327 44.66 10.03 -5.01
CA ARG A 327 43.24 10.18 -5.31
C ARG A 327 42.53 8.82 -5.32
N ARG A 328 43.08 7.80 -5.99
CA ARG A 328 42.48 6.45 -6.04
C ARG A 328 42.41 5.79 -4.66
N VAL A 329 43.42 5.96 -3.80
CA VAL A 329 43.38 5.42 -2.44
C VAL A 329 42.20 5.93 -1.66
N PHE A 330 41.92 7.25 -1.68
CA PHE A 330 40.77 7.82 -0.97
C PHE A 330 39.44 7.52 -1.63
N LEU A 331 39.38 7.43 -2.96
CA LEU A 331 38.19 6.94 -3.66
C LEU A 331 37.87 5.51 -3.26
N THR A 332 38.87 4.62 -3.27
CA THR A 332 38.72 3.22 -2.86
C THR A 332 38.24 3.11 -1.39
N GLN A 333 38.78 3.96 -0.52
CA GLN A 333 38.36 4.00 0.87
C GLN A 333 36.89 4.38 1.03
N GLY A 334 36.41 5.41 0.30
CA GLY A 334 35.02 5.79 0.32
C GLY A 334 34.08 4.70 -0.24
N VAL A 335 34.49 4.05 -1.32
CA VAL A 335 33.75 2.90 -1.89
C VAL A 335 33.69 1.74 -0.89
N LEU A 336 34.79 1.44 -0.18
CA LEU A 336 34.82 0.39 0.87
C LEU A 336 33.88 0.73 2.03
N ILE A 337 33.87 1.98 2.50
CA ILE A 337 32.93 2.46 3.53
C ILE A 337 31.49 2.27 3.05
N GLY A 338 31.20 2.70 1.81
CA GLY A 338 29.88 2.55 1.21
C GLY A 338 29.45 1.10 1.05
N LEU A 339 30.33 0.23 0.51
CA LEU A 339 30.04 -1.20 0.35
C LEU A 339 29.75 -1.89 1.68
N THR A 340 30.60 -1.69 2.67
CA THR A 340 30.42 -2.30 4.01
C THR A 340 29.17 -1.77 4.68
N GLY A 341 28.95 -0.45 4.66
CA GLY A 341 27.76 0.18 5.24
C GLY A 341 26.47 -0.26 4.55
N THR A 342 26.47 -0.31 3.21
CA THR A 342 25.30 -0.77 2.42
C THR A 342 24.99 -2.24 2.70
N SER A 343 25.99 -3.12 2.70
CA SER A 343 25.80 -4.55 2.98
C SER A 343 25.22 -4.79 4.37
N LEU A 344 25.81 -4.14 5.38
CA LEU A 344 25.29 -4.22 6.76
C LEU A 344 23.90 -3.61 6.88
N GLY A 345 23.67 -2.46 6.24
CA GLY A 345 22.39 -1.77 6.26
C GLY A 345 21.25 -2.60 5.64
N VAL A 346 21.51 -3.24 4.49
CA VAL A 346 20.55 -4.13 3.85
C VAL A 346 20.24 -5.34 4.74
N VAL A 347 21.28 -6.01 5.27
CA VAL A 347 21.07 -7.17 6.15
C VAL A 347 20.25 -6.78 7.39
N LEU A 348 20.65 -5.70 8.07
CA LEU A 348 19.93 -5.22 9.25
C LEU A 348 18.51 -4.75 8.90
N GLY A 349 18.33 -4.09 7.77
CA GLY A 349 17.01 -3.66 7.29
C GLY A 349 16.07 -4.83 7.04
N LEU A 350 16.55 -5.89 6.40
CA LEU A 350 15.78 -7.11 6.17
C LEU A 350 15.46 -7.84 7.48
N VAL A 351 16.40 -7.90 8.41
CA VAL A 351 16.18 -8.51 9.73
C VAL A 351 15.15 -7.72 10.53
N VAL A 352 15.30 -6.41 10.62
CA VAL A 352 14.34 -5.54 11.34
C VAL A 352 12.95 -5.61 10.69
N GLY A 353 12.86 -5.51 9.36
CA GLY A 353 11.60 -5.65 8.63
C GLY A 353 10.93 -7.00 8.88
N GLY A 354 11.72 -8.09 8.88
CA GLY A 354 11.24 -9.43 9.20
C GLY A 354 10.77 -9.59 10.66
N MET A 355 11.47 -8.95 11.62
CA MET A 355 11.05 -8.93 13.02
C MET A 355 9.75 -8.17 13.23
N VAL A 356 9.58 -7.00 12.60
CA VAL A 356 8.35 -6.20 12.66
C VAL A 356 7.18 -6.99 12.10
N ASN A 357 7.38 -7.65 10.95
CA ASN A 357 6.32 -8.42 10.28
C ASN A 357 5.90 -9.68 11.06
N ARG A 358 6.83 -10.34 11.78
CA ARG A 358 6.54 -11.54 12.59
C ARG A 358 6.04 -11.20 13.99
N GLY A 359 6.54 -10.11 14.56
CA GLY A 359 6.32 -9.80 15.98
C GLY A 359 4.97 -9.14 16.27
N HIS A 360 4.28 -8.59 15.25
CA HIS A 360 3.05 -7.78 15.42
C HIS A 360 3.16 -6.76 16.57
N TRP A 361 4.39 -6.23 16.76
CA TRP A 361 4.73 -5.41 17.94
C TRP A 361 4.08 -4.03 17.95
N ILE A 362 3.61 -3.60 16.78
CA ILE A 362 2.94 -2.30 16.62
C ILE A 362 1.49 -2.59 16.28
N PRO A 363 0.61 -2.76 17.31
CA PRO A 363 -0.82 -2.84 17.07
C PRO A 363 -1.31 -1.50 16.57
N ILE A 364 -2.05 -1.52 15.47
CA ILE A 364 -2.68 -0.34 14.88
C ILE A 364 -4.17 -0.50 15.09
N ASP A 365 -4.87 0.56 15.48
CA ASP A 365 -6.31 0.51 15.62
C ASP A 365 -6.97 0.36 14.24
N PRO A 366 -7.60 -0.78 13.95
CA PRO A 366 -8.22 -1.03 12.65
C PRO A 366 -9.35 -0.05 12.32
N SER A 367 -9.91 0.60 13.33
CA SER A 367 -10.99 1.58 13.15
C SER A 367 -10.53 2.87 12.50
N ILE A 368 -9.22 3.17 12.57
CA ILE A 368 -8.64 4.42 12.04
C ILE A 368 -7.85 4.16 10.76
N TYR A 369 -7.09 3.05 10.74
CA TYR A 369 -6.08 2.82 9.69
C TYR A 369 -6.40 1.66 8.74
N PHE A 370 -7.54 0.99 8.87
CA PHE A 370 -7.97 -0.16 8.05
C PHE A 370 -7.04 -1.38 8.13
N ILE A 371 -6.03 -1.36 9.00
CA ILE A 371 -5.03 -2.42 9.22
C ILE A 371 -4.91 -2.70 10.72
N ASP A 372 -4.70 -3.94 11.07
CA ASP A 372 -4.55 -4.45 12.44
C ASP A 372 -3.10 -4.50 12.92
N HIS A 373 -2.15 -4.55 11.98
CA HIS A 373 -0.71 -4.55 12.25
C HIS A 373 0.05 -3.84 11.12
N LEU A 374 1.29 -3.48 11.36
CA LEU A 374 2.14 -2.84 10.37
C LEU A 374 2.73 -3.89 9.40
N PRO A 375 2.23 -4.00 8.16
CA PRO A 375 2.76 -4.98 7.21
C PRO A 375 4.08 -4.50 6.64
N VAL A 376 5.09 -5.38 6.57
CA VAL A 376 6.37 -5.10 5.92
C VAL A 376 6.56 -6.06 4.75
N ARG A 377 6.48 -5.55 3.52
CA ARG A 377 6.73 -6.33 2.30
C ARG A 377 7.93 -5.76 1.56
N THR A 378 9.06 -6.43 1.65
CA THR A 378 10.27 -6.02 0.93
C THR A 378 10.22 -6.52 -0.51
N GLN A 379 10.30 -5.61 -1.49
CA GLN A 379 10.40 -5.96 -2.90
C GLN A 379 11.87 -6.03 -3.33
N PRO A 380 12.32 -7.05 -4.08
CA PRO A 380 13.71 -7.17 -4.51
C PRO A 380 14.19 -5.97 -5.35
N LEU A 381 13.30 -5.38 -6.14
CA LEU A 381 13.62 -4.21 -6.97
C LEU A 381 13.98 -2.98 -6.11
N ASP A 382 13.26 -2.75 -5.02
CA ASP A 382 13.52 -1.63 -4.12
C ASP A 382 14.85 -1.79 -3.40
N VAL A 383 15.16 -3.01 -2.97
CA VAL A 383 16.48 -3.31 -2.38
C VAL A 383 17.60 -3.05 -3.38
N LEU A 384 17.43 -3.46 -4.63
CA LEU A 384 18.40 -3.18 -5.70
C LEU A 384 18.55 -1.69 -5.97
N LEU A 385 17.46 -0.92 -5.97
CA LEU A 385 17.49 0.54 -6.12
C LEU A 385 18.23 1.21 -4.96
N VAL A 386 17.98 0.78 -3.72
CA VAL A 386 18.67 1.29 -2.53
C VAL A 386 20.17 0.96 -2.61
N ILE A 387 20.55 -0.26 -2.97
CA ILE A 387 21.95 -0.64 -3.17
C ILE A 387 22.57 0.23 -4.26
N GLY A 388 21.93 0.36 -5.41
CA GLY A 388 22.42 1.19 -6.54
C GLY A 388 22.62 2.65 -6.13
N ALA A 389 21.64 3.27 -5.49
CA ALA A 389 21.72 4.65 -5.01
C ALA A 389 22.85 4.82 -3.98
N SER A 390 22.97 3.89 -3.03
CA SER A 390 24.04 3.91 -2.02
C SER A 390 25.43 3.78 -2.62
N LEU A 391 25.60 2.92 -3.63
CA LEU A 391 26.87 2.76 -4.35
C LEU A 391 27.23 4.00 -5.18
N VAL A 392 26.24 4.64 -5.80
CA VAL A 392 26.45 5.92 -6.52
C VAL A 392 26.91 7.01 -5.54
N VAL A 393 26.27 7.12 -4.38
CA VAL A 393 26.70 8.06 -3.33
C VAL A 393 28.11 7.72 -2.84
N ALA A 394 28.42 6.44 -2.60
CA ALA A 394 29.73 5.97 -2.17
C ALA A 394 30.84 6.24 -3.20
N ALA A 395 30.51 6.30 -4.49
CA ALA A 395 31.45 6.63 -5.56
C ALA A 395 31.63 8.13 -5.74
N LEU A 396 30.56 8.93 -5.60
CA LEU A 396 30.58 10.37 -5.84
C LEU A 396 31.07 11.19 -4.62
N ALA A 397 30.63 10.83 -3.42
CA ALA A 397 30.96 11.57 -2.19
C ALA A 397 32.48 11.70 -1.95
N PRO A 398 33.33 10.68 -2.19
CA PRO A 398 34.76 10.77 -2.00
C PRO A 398 35.50 11.64 -3.04
N LEU A 399 34.87 12.06 -4.14
CA LEU A 399 35.53 12.81 -5.20
C LEU A 399 36.17 14.11 -4.69
N TYR A 400 35.46 14.87 -3.87
CA TYR A 400 35.94 16.13 -3.30
C TYR A 400 37.12 15.90 -2.34
N PRO A 401 37.01 15.10 -1.26
CA PRO A 401 38.11 14.91 -0.33
C PRO A 401 39.31 14.21 -0.97
N SER A 402 39.11 13.30 -1.92
CA SER A 402 40.22 12.65 -2.64
C SER A 402 40.99 13.62 -3.54
N ALA A 403 40.32 14.57 -4.17
CA ALA A 403 40.98 15.63 -4.93
C ALA A 403 41.75 16.58 -4.03
N GLN A 404 41.22 16.91 -2.85
CA GLN A 404 41.93 17.72 -1.85
C GLN A 404 43.19 17.02 -1.37
N ALA A 405 43.15 15.72 -1.03
CA ALA A 405 44.30 14.94 -0.65
C ALA A 405 45.40 14.91 -1.73
N ALA A 406 45.04 14.80 -3.00
CA ALA A 406 45.95 14.75 -4.14
C ALA A 406 46.64 16.09 -4.44
N ARG A 407 46.13 17.22 -3.92
CA ARG A 407 46.66 18.57 -4.13
C ARG A 407 47.62 19.02 -3.01
N LEU A 408 47.82 18.23 -1.97
CA LEU A 408 48.70 18.56 -0.86
C LEU A 408 50.13 18.78 -1.36
N ASP A 409 50.77 19.87 -0.88
CA ASP A 409 52.21 20.12 -1.08
C ASP A 409 53.01 19.26 -0.11
N PRO A 410 53.94 18.39 -0.57
CA PRO A 410 54.69 17.50 0.28
C PRO A 410 55.55 18.25 1.32
N VAL A 411 56.10 19.43 0.97
CA VAL A 411 56.95 20.21 1.89
C VAL A 411 56.06 20.81 3.01
N ALA A 412 54.95 21.40 2.66
CA ALA A 412 54.00 21.96 3.61
C ALA A 412 53.37 20.86 4.49
N ALA A 413 53.04 19.71 3.90
CA ALA A 413 52.41 18.58 4.60
C ALA A 413 53.32 17.91 5.63
N ILE A 414 54.65 17.83 5.39
CA ILE A 414 55.61 17.25 6.34
C ILE A 414 55.88 18.21 7.51
N ARG A 415 55.83 19.54 7.30
CA ARG A 415 56.02 20.58 8.31
C ARG A 415 54.78 20.86 9.15
N TYR A 416 53.64 20.23 8.81
CA TYR A 416 52.39 20.38 9.56
C TYR A 416 52.52 19.65 10.90
N GLU A 417 52.46 20.39 12.01
CA GLU A 417 52.39 19.88 13.38
C GLU A 417 50.96 19.57 13.79
#